data_91a952378b6fe25ae9cdf833b40036c2
#
_entry.id   91a952378b6fe25ae9cdf833b40036c2
#
_cell.length_a   1.000
_cell.length_b   1.000
_cell.length_c   1.000
_cell.angle_alpha   90.00
_cell.angle_beta   90.00
_cell.angle_gamma   90.00
#
_symmetry.space_group_name_H-M   'P 1'
#
loop_
_entity.id
_entity.type
_entity.pdbx_description
1 polymer ?
#
loop_
_entity_poly.entity_id
_entity_poly.type
_entity_poly.pdbx_seq_one_letter_code
_entity_poly.pdbx_strand_id
1 'polypeptide(L)'
;MEIRTTSGSRLYADHVPTRDQGAVANIREAGGIILGKTNTPEFGTGANTRNLVFGATGNPFDPAKTCGGSSGGSAVALATGMVPLASGSDYGGSLRTPASFCGVVGIRPSPGVVAAEGRPVGLLPFSVLGPMGRTVDDAYMLLQAQAGTDPHDPFSTAPVPDLDSPLVHADLGSIRAMITPDLGSAAMSHAYSSIFADRTSLFRHHFAAAIDASPDFTDGDNCFEVLRGVNFVAAHGNRVRDHRDNLSPNVVDNVDRGLAYSLADVAEAHLQQSRIARAWLDLFEDIDVVICPAASSTPFPHEQWAVGEIDGEAMETYMRWLGITYLPTMALACGVALPCGLDQAGMPFGIQVLGAPGNDKAVIEIAKSLETVLAQHDKTRRPEPKLGEINHN
;
A
#
# COMPACT_ATOMS: atom_id res chain seq x y z
N MET A 1 -0.27 8.24 -25.11
CA MET A 1 0.92 7.37 -25.42
C MET A 1 0.43 5.95 -25.61
N GLU A 2 0.82 5.32 -26.68
CA GLU A 2 0.37 3.98 -27.08
C GLU A 2 1.18 2.89 -26.35
N ILE A 3 1.06 2.80 -25.02
CA ILE A 3 1.68 1.74 -24.23
C ILE A 3 0.62 0.68 -23.89
N ARG A 4 0.89 -0.58 -24.26
CA ARG A 4 0.02 -1.72 -23.93
C ARG A 4 -0.32 -1.75 -22.43
N THR A 5 -1.61 -1.85 -22.10
CA THR A 5 -2.15 -1.75 -20.74
C THR A 5 -3.09 -2.90 -20.48
N THR A 6 -2.53 -4.02 -20.03
CA THR A 6 -3.26 -5.28 -19.89
C THR A 6 -4.05 -5.38 -18.58
N SER A 7 -3.76 -4.54 -17.58
CA SER A 7 -4.25 -4.69 -16.21
C SER A 7 -4.00 -6.09 -15.62
N GLY A 8 -2.97 -6.82 -16.12
CA GLY A 8 -2.67 -8.20 -15.73
C GLY A 8 -3.74 -9.23 -16.15
N SER A 9 -4.71 -8.85 -16.98
CA SER A 9 -5.84 -9.69 -17.38
C SER A 9 -5.71 -10.17 -18.83
N ARG A 10 -6.03 -11.44 -19.05
CA ARG A 10 -6.14 -12.01 -20.41
C ARG A 10 -7.20 -11.30 -21.25
N LEU A 11 -8.23 -10.74 -20.62
CA LEU A 11 -9.30 -9.99 -21.32
C LEU A 11 -8.77 -8.70 -21.96
N TYR A 12 -7.64 -8.21 -21.51
CA TYR A 12 -7.00 -6.97 -21.98
C TYR A 12 -5.56 -7.19 -22.48
N ALA A 13 -5.22 -8.44 -22.86
CA ALA A 13 -3.86 -8.83 -23.22
C ALA A 13 -3.22 -7.91 -24.28
N ASP A 14 -4.01 -7.42 -25.24
CA ASP A 14 -3.57 -6.57 -26.35
C ASP A 14 -4.12 -5.14 -26.27
N HIS A 15 -4.74 -4.77 -25.13
CA HIS A 15 -5.35 -3.46 -25.00
C HIS A 15 -4.31 -2.33 -24.97
N VAL A 16 -4.52 -1.31 -25.81
CA VAL A 16 -3.75 -0.07 -25.85
C VAL A 16 -4.72 1.09 -25.61
N PRO A 17 -4.56 1.88 -24.55
CA PRO A 17 -5.44 3.00 -24.25
C PRO A 17 -5.22 4.15 -25.24
N THR A 18 -6.29 4.90 -25.54
CA THR A 18 -6.27 6.04 -26.45
C THR A 18 -5.96 7.37 -25.79
N ARG A 19 -5.94 7.40 -24.44
CA ARG A 19 -5.61 8.58 -23.64
C ARG A 19 -4.78 8.20 -22.41
N ASP A 20 -4.00 9.13 -21.92
CA ASP A 20 -3.34 9.01 -20.63
C ASP A 20 -4.38 9.19 -19.50
N GLN A 21 -4.16 8.53 -18.38
CA GLN A 21 -4.86 8.81 -17.12
C GLN A 21 -4.32 10.14 -16.56
N GLY A 22 -5.14 10.91 -15.81
CA GLY A 22 -4.78 12.22 -15.30
C GLY A 22 -3.41 12.28 -14.61
N ALA A 23 -3.15 11.36 -13.68
CA ALA A 23 -1.85 11.28 -13.00
C ALA A 23 -0.66 11.06 -13.96
N VAL A 24 -0.86 10.31 -15.07
CA VAL A 24 0.18 10.10 -16.10
C VAL A 24 0.37 11.35 -16.94
N ALA A 25 -0.71 12.04 -17.26
CA ALA A 25 -0.65 13.32 -17.99
C ALA A 25 0.12 14.37 -17.17
N ASN A 26 -0.17 14.49 -15.87
CA ASN A 26 0.52 15.40 -14.95
C ASN A 26 2.03 15.11 -14.87
N ILE A 27 2.44 13.83 -14.77
CA ILE A 27 3.87 13.45 -14.78
C ILE A 27 4.55 13.94 -16.07
N ARG A 28 3.88 13.82 -17.22
CA ARG A 28 4.44 14.29 -18.50
C ARG A 28 4.54 15.81 -18.55
N GLU A 29 3.52 16.51 -18.07
CA GLU A 29 3.50 17.97 -18.00
C GLU A 29 4.61 18.49 -17.09
N ALA A 30 4.90 17.78 -15.99
CA ALA A 30 6.04 18.04 -15.11
C ALA A 30 7.40 17.68 -15.74
N GLY A 31 7.46 17.22 -17.01
CA GLY A 31 8.69 16.85 -17.71
C GLY A 31 9.15 15.41 -17.49
N GLY A 32 8.33 14.57 -16.84
CA GLY A 32 8.64 13.16 -16.60
C GLY A 32 8.65 12.31 -17.86
N ILE A 33 9.64 11.42 -17.99
CA ILE A 33 9.77 10.46 -19.10
C ILE A 33 9.20 9.12 -18.68
N ILE A 34 8.13 8.67 -19.34
CA ILE A 34 7.51 7.37 -19.07
C ILE A 34 8.28 6.27 -19.82
N LEU A 35 8.98 5.42 -19.09
CA LEU A 35 9.77 4.32 -19.65
C LEU A 35 8.90 3.08 -19.98
N GLY A 36 7.81 2.86 -19.26
CA GLY A 36 6.94 1.71 -19.47
C GLY A 36 5.94 1.51 -18.34
N LYS A 37 5.40 0.29 -18.29
CA LYS A 37 4.51 -0.18 -17.21
C LYS A 37 5.10 -1.42 -16.56
N THR A 38 4.99 -1.49 -15.25
CA THR A 38 5.44 -2.62 -14.45
C THR A 38 4.35 -3.67 -14.32
N ASN A 39 4.72 -4.89 -13.90
CA ASN A 39 3.77 -5.96 -13.65
C ASN A 39 2.90 -5.69 -12.41
N THR A 40 1.69 -6.23 -12.41
CA THR A 40 0.70 -6.13 -11.33
C THR A 40 -0.15 -7.40 -11.30
N PRO A 41 -0.73 -7.84 -10.18
CA PRO A 41 -1.78 -8.85 -10.22
C PRO A 41 -3.00 -8.36 -11.03
N GLU A 42 -3.81 -9.27 -11.51
CA GLU A 42 -4.98 -8.94 -12.34
C GLU A 42 -5.88 -7.90 -11.66
N PHE A 43 -6.11 -6.77 -12.32
CA PHE A 43 -6.86 -5.60 -11.82
C PHE A 43 -6.38 -5.07 -10.46
N GLY A 44 -5.12 -5.30 -10.09
CA GLY A 44 -4.59 -4.94 -8.78
C GLY A 44 -5.10 -5.82 -7.63
N THR A 45 -5.64 -7.00 -7.93
CA THR A 45 -6.32 -7.86 -6.98
C THR A 45 -5.37 -8.84 -6.31
N GLY A 46 -5.01 -8.53 -5.04
CA GLY A 46 -4.09 -9.34 -4.23
C GLY A 46 -2.74 -8.68 -4.00
N ALA A 47 -2.01 -9.20 -3.04
CA ALA A 47 -0.69 -8.69 -2.64
C ALA A 47 0.46 -9.63 -3.05
N ASN A 48 0.25 -10.40 -4.12
CA ASN A 48 1.28 -11.14 -4.83
C ASN A 48 1.24 -10.73 -6.30
N THR A 49 2.33 -10.14 -6.80
CA THR A 49 2.42 -9.63 -8.17
C THR A 49 2.62 -10.77 -9.15
N ARG A 50 1.52 -11.45 -9.46
CA ARG A 50 1.43 -12.49 -10.48
C ARG A 50 0.13 -12.39 -11.26
N ASN A 51 0.16 -12.75 -12.53
CA ASN A 51 -1.02 -12.79 -13.38
C ASN A 51 -0.88 -13.81 -14.52
N LEU A 52 -1.96 -14.02 -15.27
CA LEU A 52 -2.00 -15.01 -16.35
C LEU A 52 -1.41 -14.50 -17.68
N VAL A 53 -0.99 -13.24 -17.77
CA VAL A 53 -0.40 -12.63 -18.98
C VAL A 53 1.13 -12.68 -18.93
N PHE A 54 1.72 -12.33 -17.79
CA PHE A 54 3.18 -12.14 -17.63
C PHE A 54 3.81 -13.07 -16.59
N GLY A 55 3.01 -13.88 -15.89
CA GLY A 55 3.52 -14.70 -14.79
C GLY A 55 3.77 -13.90 -13.51
N ALA A 56 4.66 -14.41 -12.65
CA ALA A 56 5.03 -13.80 -11.39
C ALA A 56 6.25 -12.88 -11.53
N THR A 57 6.29 -11.86 -10.68
CA THR A 57 7.48 -11.02 -10.47
C THR A 57 8.14 -11.46 -9.15
N GLY A 58 9.36 -11.97 -9.24
CA GLY A 58 10.15 -12.38 -8.08
C GLY A 58 10.67 -11.20 -7.26
N ASN A 59 10.96 -11.45 -5.99
CA ASN A 59 11.53 -10.46 -5.08
C ASN A 59 13.02 -10.23 -5.39
N PRO A 60 13.55 -8.99 -5.40
CA PRO A 60 14.96 -8.70 -5.67
C PRO A 60 15.95 -9.32 -4.67
N PHE A 61 15.51 -9.70 -3.48
CA PHE A 61 16.33 -10.32 -2.44
C PHE A 61 16.30 -11.86 -2.49
N ASP A 62 15.20 -12.43 -2.99
CA ASP A 62 15.02 -13.86 -3.24
C ASP A 62 13.96 -14.05 -4.33
N PRO A 63 14.38 -14.35 -5.58
CA PRO A 63 13.47 -14.48 -6.72
C PRO A 63 12.39 -15.55 -6.59
N ALA A 64 12.53 -16.53 -5.70
CA ALA A 64 11.51 -17.54 -5.44
C ALA A 64 10.36 -17.00 -4.58
N LYS A 65 10.53 -15.83 -3.97
CA LYS A 65 9.52 -15.20 -3.12
C LYS A 65 8.78 -14.08 -3.81
N THR A 66 7.60 -13.78 -3.30
CA THR A 66 6.81 -12.64 -3.78
C THR A 66 7.47 -11.30 -3.47
N CYS A 67 7.38 -10.36 -4.40
CA CYS A 67 7.74 -8.96 -4.19
C CYS A 67 6.61 -8.14 -3.53
N GLY A 68 5.56 -8.81 -3.04
CA GLY A 68 4.34 -8.15 -2.60
C GLY A 68 3.47 -7.68 -3.78
N GLY A 69 2.50 -6.85 -3.48
CA GLY A 69 1.55 -6.33 -4.49
C GLY A 69 0.52 -5.38 -3.87
N SER A 70 -0.25 -4.72 -4.73
CA SER A 70 -0.32 -4.93 -6.19
C SER A 70 0.76 -4.17 -6.97
N SER A 71 1.45 -3.17 -6.39
CA SER A 71 2.50 -2.39 -7.06
C SER A 71 3.88 -3.07 -6.99
N GLY A 72 3.95 -4.41 -6.97
CA GLY A 72 5.20 -5.14 -6.78
C GLY A 72 6.19 -4.97 -7.93
N GLY A 73 5.73 -4.90 -9.17
CA GLY A 73 6.61 -4.61 -10.30
C GLY A 73 7.29 -3.24 -10.20
N SER A 74 6.59 -2.23 -9.67
CA SER A 74 7.15 -0.90 -9.38
C SER A 74 8.21 -0.95 -8.27
N ALA A 75 7.92 -1.68 -7.18
CA ALA A 75 8.86 -1.87 -6.09
C ALA A 75 10.14 -2.59 -6.55
N VAL A 76 10.01 -3.63 -7.38
CA VAL A 76 11.16 -4.35 -7.96
C VAL A 76 11.99 -3.45 -8.86
N ALA A 77 11.34 -2.68 -9.75
CA ALA A 77 12.05 -1.78 -10.68
C ALA A 77 12.86 -0.71 -9.92
N LEU A 78 12.36 -0.22 -8.79
CA LEU A 78 13.08 0.71 -7.91
C LEU A 78 14.23 0.02 -7.16
N ALA A 79 13.97 -1.12 -6.51
CA ALA A 79 14.96 -1.83 -5.71
C ALA A 79 16.16 -2.31 -6.55
N THR A 80 15.91 -2.68 -7.81
CA THR A 80 16.94 -3.12 -8.76
C THR A 80 17.59 -1.98 -9.54
N GLY A 81 17.20 -0.73 -9.32
CA GLY A 81 17.77 0.44 -10.00
C GLY A 81 17.36 0.60 -11.48
N MET A 82 16.35 -0.13 -11.95
CA MET A 82 15.86 0.01 -13.34
C MET A 82 15.27 1.40 -13.61
N VAL A 83 14.63 2.00 -12.60
CA VAL A 83 14.06 3.35 -12.67
C VAL A 83 14.33 4.10 -11.36
N PRO A 84 14.42 5.44 -11.39
CA PRO A 84 14.52 6.24 -10.16
C PRO A 84 13.18 6.39 -9.44
N LEU A 85 12.08 6.47 -10.17
CA LEU A 85 10.73 6.74 -9.67
C LEU A 85 9.74 5.75 -10.28
N ALA A 86 8.73 5.35 -9.53
CA ALA A 86 7.65 4.50 -10.02
C ALA A 86 6.32 4.86 -9.38
N SER A 87 5.23 4.77 -10.14
CA SER A 87 3.88 4.97 -9.63
C SER A 87 3.22 3.64 -9.28
N GLY A 88 2.22 3.70 -8.41
CA GLY A 88 1.38 2.57 -8.05
C GLY A 88 0.00 3.01 -7.59
N SER A 89 -0.71 2.10 -6.97
CA SER A 89 -2.00 2.36 -6.33
C SER A 89 -2.11 1.59 -5.01
N ASP A 90 -2.97 2.05 -4.11
CA ASP A 90 -3.18 1.40 -2.81
C ASP A 90 -4.67 1.39 -2.48
N TYR A 91 -5.26 0.18 -2.47
CA TYR A 91 -6.61 -0.05 -1.98
C TYR A 91 -6.59 -0.55 -0.52
N GLY A 92 -5.63 -1.39 -0.17
CA GLY A 92 -5.50 -2.00 1.15
C GLY A 92 -4.06 -2.38 1.48
N GLY A 93 -3.08 -1.57 1.04
CA GLY A 93 -1.66 -1.79 1.27
C GLY A 93 -0.81 -1.93 0.00
N SER A 94 -1.41 -1.75 -1.18
CA SER A 94 -0.72 -2.08 -2.45
C SER A 94 0.44 -1.16 -2.85
N LEU A 95 0.69 -0.05 -2.15
CA LEU A 95 1.95 0.72 -2.18
C LEU A 95 2.87 0.30 -1.02
N ARG A 96 2.29 0.08 0.16
CA ARG A 96 2.99 -0.12 1.44
C ARG A 96 3.58 -1.53 1.58
N THR A 97 2.79 -2.57 1.30
CA THR A 97 3.27 -3.97 1.36
C THR A 97 4.42 -4.26 0.40
N PRO A 98 4.35 -3.89 -0.92
CA PRO A 98 5.49 -4.11 -1.81
C PRO A 98 6.69 -3.21 -1.46
N ALA A 99 6.50 -2.01 -0.92
CA ALA A 99 7.58 -1.18 -0.42
C ALA A 99 8.32 -1.89 0.73
N SER A 100 7.60 -2.45 1.70
CA SER A 100 8.17 -3.26 2.78
C SER A 100 8.95 -4.46 2.25
N PHE A 101 8.37 -5.24 1.33
CA PHE A 101 8.96 -6.47 0.82
C PHE A 101 10.17 -6.28 -0.10
N CYS A 102 10.32 -5.10 -0.70
CA CYS A 102 11.41 -4.78 -1.62
C CYS A 102 12.41 -3.74 -1.07
N GLY A 103 12.25 -3.27 0.17
CA GLY A 103 13.17 -2.31 0.78
C GLY A 103 13.18 -0.93 0.10
N VAL A 104 12.00 -0.44 -0.29
CA VAL A 104 11.79 0.88 -0.91
C VAL A 104 10.73 1.68 -0.15
N VAL A 105 10.53 2.94 -0.53
CA VAL A 105 9.52 3.83 0.04
C VAL A 105 8.25 3.78 -0.81
N GLY A 106 7.08 3.73 -0.16
CA GLY A 106 5.79 3.84 -0.81
C GLY A 106 4.89 4.81 -0.04
N ILE A 107 4.31 5.79 -0.74
CA ILE A 107 3.41 6.77 -0.13
C ILE A 107 1.97 6.46 -0.55
N ARG A 108 1.12 6.17 0.43
CA ARG A 108 -0.32 6.17 0.29
C ARG A 108 -0.84 7.57 0.63
N PRO A 109 -1.18 8.43 -0.35
CA PRO A 109 -1.75 9.73 -0.04
C PRO A 109 -3.21 9.62 0.39
N SER A 110 -3.73 10.69 0.97
CA SER A 110 -5.16 10.87 1.21
C SER A 110 -5.94 10.83 -0.11
N PRO A 111 -7.21 10.34 -0.11
CA PRO A 111 -8.04 10.40 -1.31
C PRO A 111 -8.15 11.82 -1.87
N GLY A 112 -7.93 11.96 -3.18
CA GLY A 112 -8.03 13.23 -3.89
C GLY A 112 -6.72 14.02 -4.02
N VAL A 113 -5.65 13.67 -3.29
CA VAL A 113 -4.31 14.28 -3.50
C VAL A 113 -3.80 14.00 -4.91
N VAL A 114 -3.91 12.75 -5.34
CA VAL A 114 -3.75 12.36 -6.73
C VAL A 114 -5.13 11.97 -7.25
N ALA A 115 -5.62 12.70 -8.26
CA ALA A 115 -6.93 12.43 -8.83
C ALA A 115 -7.02 11.01 -9.40
N ALA A 116 -8.13 10.32 -9.14
CA ALA A 116 -8.40 8.95 -9.54
C ALA A 116 -9.74 8.86 -10.29
N GLU A 117 -9.86 9.57 -11.41
CA GLU A 117 -11.05 9.68 -12.24
C GLU A 117 -11.56 8.34 -12.79
N GLY A 118 -10.68 7.34 -12.87
CA GLY A 118 -11.00 5.97 -13.33
C GLY A 118 -11.51 5.04 -12.24
N ARG A 119 -11.81 5.52 -11.03
CA ARG A 119 -12.31 4.70 -9.92
C ARG A 119 -13.68 4.10 -10.25
N PRO A 120 -13.85 2.76 -10.26
CA PRO A 120 -15.11 2.12 -10.68
C PRO A 120 -16.32 2.54 -9.86
N VAL A 121 -16.14 2.69 -8.54
CA VAL A 121 -17.13 3.24 -7.63
C VAL A 121 -16.60 4.59 -7.14
N GLY A 122 -16.97 5.67 -7.82
CA GLY A 122 -16.38 7.00 -7.63
C GLY A 122 -16.45 7.54 -6.20
N LEU A 123 -17.51 7.20 -5.47
CA LEU A 123 -17.71 7.62 -4.07
C LEU A 123 -17.13 6.65 -3.03
N LEU A 124 -16.42 5.60 -3.43
CA LEU A 124 -15.71 4.70 -2.52
C LEU A 124 -14.19 4.99 -2.58
N PRO A 125 -13.66 5.78 -1.63
CA PRO A 125 -12.31 6.37 -1.75
C PRO A 125 -11.16 5.47 -1.28
N PHE A 126 -11.36 4.15 -1.14
CA PHE A 126 -10.30 3.26 -0.65
C PHE A 126 -9.10 3.19 -1.59
N SER A 127 -9.36 3.17 -2.91
CA SER A 127 -8.29 3.15 -3.90
C SER A 127 -7.74 4.55 -4.13
N VAL A 128 -6.43 4.69 -3.93
CA VAL A 128 -5.67 5.90 -4.23
C VAL A 128 -4.52 5.57 -5.18
N LEU A 129 -4.12 6.53 -6.00
CA LEU A 129 -2.87 6.50 -6.75
C LEU A 129 -1.77 7.13 -5.90
N GLY A 130 -0.54 6.65 -6.01
CA GLY A 130 0.56 7.23 -5.26
C GLY A 130 1.93 6.85 -5.78
N PRO A 131 2.97 7.53 -5.29
CA PRO A 131 4.34 7.35 -5.70
C PRO A 131 5.07 6.28 -4.89
N MET A 132 6.13 5.76 -5.50
CA MET A 132 7.17 4.96 -4.87
C MET A 132 8.54 5.49 -5.27
N GLY A 133 9.52 5.41 -4.37
CA GLY A 133 10.89 5.83 -4.56
C GLY A 133 11.87 5.00 -3.72
N ARG A 134 13.17 5.24 -3.87
CA ARG A 134 14.18 4.63 -2.96
C ARG A 134 14.33 5.43 -1.67
N THR A 135 13.97 6.70 -1.69
CA THR A 135 13.96 7.62 -0.55
C THR A 135 12.62 8.33 -0.44
N VAL A 136 12.36 8.94 0.70
CA VAL A 136 11.16 9.76 0.91
C VAL A 136 11.16 10.96 -0.05
N ASP A 137 12.32 11.60 -0.28
CA ASP A 137 12.45 12.71 -1.21
C ASP A 137 12.13 12.32 -2.66
N ASP A 138 12.61 11.15 -3.13
CA ASP A 138 12.28 10.61 -4.45
C ASP A 138 10.77 10.39 -4.60
N ALA A 139 10.15 9.72 -3.62
CA ALA A 139 8.72 9.45 -3.64
C ALA A 139 7.90 10.75 -3.60
N TYR A 140 8.31 11.73 -2.80
CA TYR A 140 7.63 13.03 -2.73
C TYR A 140 7.74 13.82 -4.03
N MET A 141 8.91 13.85 -4.68
CA MET A 141 9.07 14.46 -5.99
C MET A 141 8.06 13.90 -7.00
N LEU A 142 7.85 12.60 -7.00
CA LEU A 142 6.84 11.98 -7.86
C LEU A 142 5.41 12.30 -7.41
N LEU A 143 5.16 12.42 -6.09
CA LEU A 143 3.84 12.85 -5.58
C LEU A 143 3.48 14.24 -6.11
N GLN A 144 4.42 15.19 -6.03
CA GLN A 144 4.24 16.55 -6.58
C GLN A 144 3.90 16.52 -8.08
N ALA A 145 4.59 15.66 -8.84
CA ALA A 145 4.34 15.51 -10.28
C ALA A 145 3.01 14.78 -10.60
N GLN A 146 2.49 13.93 -9.70
CA GLN A 146 1.23 13.20 -9.92
C GLN A 146 0.01 13.97 -9.43
N ALA A 147 0.20 14.81 -8.40
CA ALA A 147 -0.88 15.53 -7.75
C ALA A 147 -1.60 16.47 -8.72
N GLY A 148 -2.86 16.68 -8.46
CA GLY A 148 -3.69 17.58 -9.28
C GLY A 148 -5.16 17.28 -9.10
N THR A 149 -6.00 18.21 -9.55
CA THR A 149 -7.46 18.09 -9.49
C THR A 149 -8.02 17.53 -10.78
N ASP A 150 -9.08 16.75 -10.69
CA ASP A 150 -9.89 16.32 -11.83
C ASP A 150 -11.38 16.43 -11.47
N PRO A 151 -12.21 17.09 -12.28
CA PRO A 151 -13.63 17.29 -12.00
C PRO A 151 -14.44 15.97 -11.97
N HIS A 152 -13.88 14.87 -12.46
CA HIS A 152 -14.52 13.54 -12.44
C HIS A 152 -14.11 12.71 -11.20
N ASP A 153 -13.21 13.20 -10.34
CA ASP A 153 -12.94 12.61 -9.04
C ASP A 153 -13.57 13.47 -7.92
N PRO A 154 -14.63 12.99 -7.24
CA PRO A 154 -15.33 13.75 -6.21
C PRO A 154 -14.48 14.11 -4.98
N PHE A 155 -13.32 13.47 -4.81
CA PHE A 155 -12.38 13.75 -3.72
C PHE A 155 -11.27 14.74 -4.13
N SER A 156 -11.09 15.01 -5.43
CA SER A 156 -10.02 15.87 -5.96
C SER A 156 -10.59 17.25 -6.36
N THR A 157 -11.15 17.96 -5.38
CA THR A 157 -11.91 19.21 -5.61
C THR A 157 -11.09 20.48 -5.45
N ALA A 158 -9.95 20.40 -4.78
CA ALA A 158 -9.04 21.52 -4.57
C ALA A 158 -7.58 21.04 -4.52
N PRO A 159 -6.61 21.88 -4.90
CA PRO A 159 -5.20 21.60 -4.70
C PRO A 159 -4.88 21.35 -3.21
N VAL A 160 -3.96 20.45 -2.93
CA VAL A 160 -3.48 20.20 -1.55
C VAL A 160 -2.57 21.37 -1.14
N PRO A 161 -2.84 22.03 -0.01
CA PRO A 161 -2.01 23.13 0.45
C PRO A 161 -0.56 22.69 0.65
N ASP A 162 0.39 23.56 0.32
CA ASP A 162 1.83 23.40 0.53
C ASP A 162 2.51 22.17 -0.09
N LEU A 163 1.80 21.40 -0.92
CA LEU A 163 2.38 20.24 -1.59
C LEU A 163 3.52 20.62 -2.54
N ASP A 164 3.49 21.83 -3.13
CA ASP A 164 4.53 22.33 -4.03
C ASP A 164 5.79 22.79 -3.30
N SER A 165 5.75 22.95 -1.96
CA SER A 165 6.90 23.38 -1.19
C SER A 165 7.86 22.21 -0.89
N PRO A 166 9.18 22.48 -0.77
CA PRO A 166 10.14 21.44 -0.40
C PRO A 166 9.80 20.77 0.94
N LEU A 167 10.15 19.49 1.06
CA LEU A 167 10.09 18.81 2.35
C LEU A 167 11.14 19.36 3.33
N VAL A 168 10.70 19.60 4.54
CA VAL A 168 11.59 19.90 5.67
C VAL A 168 11.72 18.68 6.58
N HIS A 169 12.74 18.64 7.41
CA HIS A 169 12.83 17.66 8.48
C HIS A 169 11.94 18.09 9.64
N ALA A 170 10.99 17.25 10.02
CA ALA A 170 10.23 17.45 11.23
C ALA A 170 11.14 17.25 12.47
N ASP A 171 10.93 18.06 13.51
CA ASP A 171 11.54 17.81 14.81
C ASP A 171 10.84 16.66 15.51
N LEU A 172 11.39 15.45 15.43
CA LEU A 172 10.85 14.27 16.08
C LEU A 172 10.68 14.44 17.60
N GLY A 173 11.53 15.28 18.23
CA GLY A 173 11.45 15.61 19.65
C GLY A 173 10.19 16.40 20.03
N SER A 174 9.41 16.87 19.05
CA SER A 174 8.12 17.50 19.26
C SER A 174 6.93 16.59 18.90
N ILE A 175 7.16 15.40 18.32
CA ILE A 175 6.14 14.49 17.79
C ILE A 175 5.74 13.44 18.82
N ARG A 176 4.43 13.24 19.00
CA ARG A 176 3.84 12.19 19.83
C ARG A 176 3.46 11.01 18.92
N ALA A 177 4.15 9.90 19.04
CA ALA A 177 3.93 8.70 18.23
C ALA A 177 3.21 7.61 19.03
N MET A 178 2.12 7.06 18.49
CA MET A 178 1.56 5.79 18.93
C MET A 178 2.32 4.67 18.24
N ILE A 179 2.81 3.70 19.00
CA ILE A 179 3.54 2.53 18.47
C ILE A 179 2.70 1.28 18.74
N THR A 180 2.36 0.55 17.68
CA THR A 180 1.51 -0.63 17.76
C THR A 180 2.02 -1.74 16.84
N PRO A 181 2.16 -2.98 17.33
CA PRO A 181 2.64 -4.08 16.51
C PRO A 181 1.60 -4.59 15.50
N ASP A 182 0.30 -4.39 15.77
CA ASP A 182 -0.80 -5.09 15.11
C ASP A 182 -2.07 -4.26 14.92
N LEU A 183 -2.02 -2.95 15.21
CA LEU A 183 -3.20 -2.06 15.21
C LEU A 183 -4.35 -2.58 16.11
N GLY A 184 -4.03 -3.44 17.08
CA GLY A 184 -4.98 -3.99 18.03
C GLY A 184 -5.79 -5.21 17.52
N SER A 185 -5.79 -5.51 16.23
CA SER A 185 -6.60 -6.61 15.68
C SER A 185 -6.05 -7.28 14.41
N ALA A 186 -5.04 -6.73 13.76
CA ALA A 186 -4.48 -7.34 12.56
C ALA A 186 -3.74 -8.64 12.88
N ALA A 187 -3.97 -9.68 12.08
CA ALA A 187 -3.19 -10.91 12.17
C ALA A 187 -1.71 -10.62 11.88
N MET A 188 -0.83 -10.96 12.84
CA MET A 188 0.61 -10.68 12.76
C MET A 188 1.41 -11.90 13.16
N SER A 189 2.46 -12.25 12.42
CA SER A 189 3.37 -13.30 12.84
C SER A 189 4.18 -12.85 14.07
N HIS A 190 4.38 -13.77 15.03
CA HIS A 190 5.20 -13.52 16.22
C HIS A 190 6.63 -13.09 15.85
N ALA A 191 7.19 -13.69 14.79
CA ALA A 191 8.51 -13.31 14.30
C ALA A 191 8.53 -11.84 13.83
N TYR A 192 7.50 -11.40 13.09
CA TYR A 192 7.43 -10.03 12.57
C TYR A 192 7.18 -9.01 13.69
N SER A 193 6.32 -9.33 14.66
CA SER A 193 6.11 -8.51 15.87
C SER A 193 7.39 -8.38 16.70
N SER A 194 8.18 -9.46 16.83
CA SER A 194 9.46 -9.43 17.53
C SER A 194 10.49 -8.54 16.82
N ILE A 195 10.57 -8.60 15.49
CA ILE A 195 11.44 -7.72 14.72
C ILE A 195 11.01 -6.25 14.90
N PHE A 196 9.72 -5.98 14.86
CA PHE A 196 9.20 -4.63 15.08
C PHE A 196 9.60 -4.08 16.44
N ALA A 197 9.45 -4.86 17.51
CA ALA A 197 9.86 -4.48 18.86
C ALA A 197 11.38 -4.21 18.96
N ASP A 198 12.24 -5.06 18.34
CA ASP A 198 13.68 -4.82 18.28
C ASP A 198 14.02 -3.51 17.54
N ARG A 199 13.37 -3.26 16.38
CA ARG A 199 13.65 -2.06 15.59
C ARG A 199 13.13 -0.79 16.24
N THR A 200 11.93 -0.80 16.80
CA THR A 200 11.38 0.38 17.49
C THR A 200 12.18 0.78 18.71
N SER A 201 12.81 -0.16 19.40
CA SER A 201 13.71 0.17 20.53
C SER A 201 14.88 1.06 20.12
N LEU A 202 15.30 1.04 18.84
CA LEU A 202 16.42 1.82 18.33
C LEU A 202 16.05 3.26 17.96
N PHE A 203 14.76 3.57 17.73
CA PHE A 203 14.38 4.91 17.29
C PHE A 203 13.29 5.59 18.13
N ARG A 204 12.53 4.86 18.96
CA ARG A 204 11.42 5.43 19.74
C ARG A 204 11.80 6.59 20.65
N HIS A 205 13.04 6.63 21.12
CA HIS A 205 13.55 7.68 22.01
C HIS A 205 13.78 9.04 21.33
N HIS A 206 13.69 9.11 19.99
CA HIS A 206 13.74 10.36 19.25
C HIS A 206 12.41 11.13 19.30
N PHE A 207 11.29 10.47 19.64
CA PHE A 207 9.99 11.11 19.72
C PHE A 207 9.78 11.79 21.08
N ALA A 208 8.99 12.88 21.10
CA ALA A 208 8.57 13.54 22.36
C ALA A 208 7.85 12.56 23.28
N ALA A 209 6.99 11.71 22.70
CA ALA A 209 6.36 10.58 23.36
C ALA A 209 6.25 9.42 22.37
N ALA A 210 6.53 8.20 22.85
CA ALA A 210 6.35 6.95 22.12
C ALA A 210 5.42 6.06 22.94
N ILE A 211 4.13 6.11 22.64
CA ILE A 211 3.03 5.53 23.43
C ILE A 211 2.71 4.14 22.88
N ASP A 212 2.87 3.11 23.70
CA ASP A 212 2.46 1.75 23.35
C ASP A 212 0.93 1.64 23.56
N ALA A 213 0.18 1.72 22.47
CA ALA A 213 -1.28 1.63 22.41
C ALA A 213 -1.72 1.19 21.01
N SER A 214 -2.99 0.90 20.84
CA SER A 214 -3.56 0.52 19.54
C SER A 214 -4.87 1.25 19.29
N PRO A 215 -5.15 1.61 18.01
CA PRO A 215 -6.44 2.16 17.63
C PRO A 215 -7.56 1.12 17.76
N ASP A 216 -8.81 1.57 17.83
CA ASP A 216 -9.99 0.69 17.84
C ASP A 216 -10.46 0.37 16.41
N PHE A 217 -10.07 -0.81 15.94
CA PHE A 217 -10.51 -1.40 14.68
C PHE A 217 -11.44 -2.60 14.90
N THR A 218 -12.18 -2.66 16.01
CA THR A 218 -13.15 -3.74 16.27
C THR A 218 -14.05 -3.97 15.04
N ASP A 219 -14.25 -5.24 14.64
CA ASP A 219 -15.00 -5.68 13.45
C ASP A 219 -14.48 -5.10 12.11
N GLY A 220 -13.30 -4.52 12.09
CA GLY A 220 -12.70 -3.89 10.93
C GLY A 220 -12.49 -4.83 9.76
N ASP A 221 -12.12 -6.07 10.05
CA ASP A 221 -11.90 -7.10 9.03
C ASP A 221 -13.18 -7.41 8.26
N ASN A 222 -14.28 -7.69 8.96
CA ASN A 222 -15.57 -7.94 8.34
C ASN A 222 -16.08 -6.71 7.57
N CYS A 223 -15.95 -5.54 8.15
CA CYS A 223 -16.30 -4.28 7.50
C CYS A 223 -15.55 -4.10 6.16
N PHE A 224 -14.22 -4.33 6.15
CA PHE A 224 -13.41 -4.23 4.95
C PHE A 224 -13.83 -5.25 3.89
N GLU A 225 -14.05 -6.51 4.27
CA GLU A 225 -14.42 -7.58 3.34
C GLU A 225 -15.76 -7.31 2.67
N VAL A 226 -16.77 -6.87 3.42
CA VAL A 226 -18.09 -6.52 2.88
C VAL A 226 -17.98 -5.35 1.89
N LEU A 227 -17.37 -4.24 2.29
CA LEU A 227 -17.24 -3.04 1.42
C LEU A 227 -16.37 -3.32 0.20
N ARG A 228 -15.33 -4.15 0.34
CA ARG A 228 -14.52 -4.63 -0.78
C ARG A 228 -15.36 -5.49 -1.71
N GLY A 229 -16.17 -6.42 -1.20
CA GLY A 229 -17.08 -7.26 -1.97
C GLY A 229 -18.04 -6.42 -2.83
N VAL A 230 -18.68 -5.42 -2.24
CA VAL A 230 -19.54 -4.46 -2.96
C VAL A 230 -18.81 -3.79 -4.11
N ASN A 231 -17.58 -3.29 -3.86
CA ASN A 231 -16.77 -2.66 -4.89
C ASN A 231 -16.42 -3.63 -6.03
N PHE A 232 -16.10 -4.89 -5.70
CA PHE A 232 -15.75 -5.91 -6.70
C PHE A 232 -16.95 -6.35 -7.52
N VAL A 233 -18.13 -6.50 -6.94
CA VAL A 233 -19.38 -6.75 -7.68
C VAL A 233 -19.64 -5.62 -8.68
N ALA A 234 -19.53 -4.36 -8.25
CA ALA A 234 -19.71 -3.21 -9.13
C ALA A 234 -18.68 -3.16 -10.26
N ALA A 235 -17.40 -3.40 -9.95
CA ALA A 235 -16.30 -3.29 -10.91
C ALA A 235 -16.18 -4.50 -11.85
N HIS A 236 -16.43 -5.71 -11.35
CA HIS A 236 -16.07 -6.96 -12.02
C HIS A 236 -17.20 -7.98 -12.14
N GLY A 237 -18.40 -7.74 -11.57
CA GLY A 237 -19.52 -8.70 -11.59
C GLY A 237 -19.87 -9.19 -12.99
N ASN A 238 -19.96 -8.29 -13.98
CA ASN A 238 -20.22 -8.66 -15.37
C ASN A 238 -19.08 -9.49 -15.96
N ARG A 239 -17.81 -9.16 -15.66
CA ARG A 239 -16.65 -9.92 -16.16
C ARG A 239 -16.64 -11.34 -15.60
N VAL A 240 -16.94 -11.51 -14.31
CA VAL A 240 -17.02 -12.84 -13.68
C VAL A 240 -18.17 -13.64 -14.25
N ARG A 241 -19.34 -13.04 -14.47
CA ARG A 241 -20.47 -13.71 -15.09
C ARG A 241 -20.14 -14.21 -16.50
N ASP A 242 -19.50 -13.39 -17.31
CA ASP A 242 -19.33 -13.63 -18.74
C ASP A 242 -18.00 -14.35 -19.10
N HIS A 243 -16.96 -14.25 -18.23
CA HIS A 243 -15.60 -14.70 -18.54
C HIS A 243 -14.87 -15.36 -17.35
N ARG A 244 -15.59 -16.02 -16.44
CA ARG A 244 -15.06 -16.59 -15.18
C ARG A 244 -13.75 -17.37 -15.35
N ASP A 245 -13.68 -18.25 -16.34
CA ASP A 245 -12.52 -19.14 -16.56
C ASP A 245 -11.27 -18.41 -17.07
N ASN A 246 -11.40 -17.15 -17.48
CA ASN A 246 -10.30 -16.29 -17.93
C ASN A 246 -9.80 -15.34 -16.86
N LEU A 247 -10.38 -15.39 -15.66
CA LEU A 247 -10.04 -14.50 -14.54
C LEU A 247 -9.26 -15.24 -13.44
N SER A 248 -8.46 -14.49 -12.69
CA SER A 248 -7.74 -15.03 -11.54
C SER A 248 -8.69 -15.43 -10.42
N PRO A 249 -8.31 -16.44 -9.59
CA PRO A 249 -9.13 -16.88 -8.46
C PRO A 249 -9.51 -15.74 -7.51
N ASN A 250 -8.59 -14.81 -7.26
CA ASN A 250 -8.83 -13.69 -6.35
C ASN A 250 -9.93 -12.73 -6.84
N VAL A 251 -10.02 -12.48 -8.16
CA VAL A 251 -11.09 -11.64 -8.72
C VAL A 251 -12.43 -12.34 -8.58
N VAL A 252 -12.47 -13.63 -8.90
CA VAL A 252 -13.69 -14.47 -8.81
C VAL A 252 -14.19 -14.54 -7.36
N ASP A 253 -13.29 -14.86 -6.40
CA ASP A 253 -13.62 -14.98 -4.97
C ASP A 253 -14.24 -13.69 -4.41
N ASN A 254 -13.63 -12.52 -4.71
CA ASN A 254 -14.21 -11.24 -4.24
C ASN A 254 -15.60 -10.96 -4.77
N VAL A 255 -15.88 -11.30 -6.03
CA VAL A 255 -17.22 -11.10 -6.61
C VAL A 255 -18.22 -12.09 -6.01
N ASP A 256 -17.84 -13.37 -5.87
CA ASP A 256 -18.71 -14.40 -5.30
C ASP A 256 -19.09 -14.09 -3.85
N ARG A 257 -18.11 -13.69 -3.02
CA ARG A 257 -18.35 -13.23 -1.64
C ARG A 257 -19.22 -11.96 -1.62
N GLY A 258 -18.93 -10.99 -2.49
CA GLY A 258 -19.71 -9.76 -2.59
C GLY A 258 -21.17 -10.00 -2.94
N LEU A 259 -21.48 -10.98 -3.81
CA LEU A 259 -22.84 -11.38 -4.16
C LEU A 259 -23.56 -12.14 -3.03
N ALA A 260 -22.83 -12.72 -2.08
CA ALA A 260 -23.40 -13.44 -0.95
C ALA A 260 -23.84 -12.52 0.20
N TYR A 261 -23.31 -11.29 0.28
CA TYR A 261 -23.69 -10.34 1.33
C TYR A 261 -25.10 -9.81 1.13
N SER A 262 -25.84 -9.73 2.24
CA SER A 262 -27.17 -9.12 2.29
C SER A 262 -27.10 -7.58 2.33
N LEU A 263 -28.21 -6.93 2.06
CA LEU A 263 -28.31 -5.48 2.27
C LEU A 263 -28.07 -5.08 3.74
N ALA A 264 -28.41 -5.95 4.70
CA ALA A 264 -28.17 -5.71 6.12
C ALA A 264 -26.66 -5.72 6.42
N ASP A 265 -25.90 -6.67 5.86
CA ASP A 265 -24.44 -6.72 6.02
C ASP A 265 -23.78 -5.44 5.47
N VAL A 266 -24.23 -4.97 4.31
CA VAL A 266 -23.71 -3.73 3.70
C VAL A 266 -24.05 -2.49 4.56
N ALA A 267 -25.27 -2.41 5.08
CA ALA A 267 -25.67 -1.31 5.94
C ALA A 267 -24.85 -1.27 7.24
N GLU A 268 -24.66 -2.43 7.88
CA GLU A 268 -23.83 -2.57 9.08
C GLU A 268 -22.37 -2.20 8.80
N ALA A 269 -21.79 -2.68 7.68
CA ALA A 269 -20.42 -2.32 7.30
C ALA A 269 -20.23 -0.81 7.12
N HIS A 270 -21.20 -0.06 6.58
CA HIS A 270 -21.13 1.39 6.48
C HIS A 270 -21.21 2.09 7.85
N LEU A 271 -22.04 1.60 8.78
CA LEU A 271 -22.08 2.10 10.14
C LEU A 271 -20.75 1.87 10.85
N GLN A 272 -20.21 0.65 10.71
CA GLN A 272 -18.94 0.27 11.29
C GLN A 272 -17.77 1.07 10.72
N GLN A 273 -17.71 1.29 9.39
CA GLN A 273 -16.72 2.16 8.77
C GLN A 273 -16.78 3.58 9.35
N SER A 274 -17.99 4.11 9.55
CA SER A 274 -18.17 5.45 10.11
C SER A 274 -17.68 5.55 11.56
N ARG A 275 -17.88 4.49 12.38
CA ARG A 275 -17.34 4.38 13.73
C ARG A 275 -15.82 4.35 13.72
N ILE A 276 -15.24 3.47 12.91
CA ILE A 276 -13.78 3.33 12.75
C ILE A 276 -13.16 4.67 12.33
N ALA A 277 -13.74 5.34 11.33
CA ALA A 277 -13.21 6.61 10.83
C ALA A 277 -13.21 7.70 11.90
N ARG A 278 -14.27 7.79 12.72
CA ARG A 278 -14.32 8.74 13.85
C ARG A 278 -13.29 8.40 14.92
N ALA A 279 -13.24 7.14 15.37
CA ALA A 279 -12.27 6.69 16.36
C ALA A 279 -10.81 6.94 15.90
N TRP A 280 -10.53 6.77 14.59
CA TRP A 280 -9.23 7.11 14.01
C TRP A 280 -8.94 8.61 14.10
N LEU A 281 -9.89 9.46 13.78
CA LEU A 281 -9.72 10.93 13.85
C LEU A 281 -9.52 11.41 15.28
N ASP A 282 -10.29 10.87 16.24
CA ASP A 282 -10.20 11.21 17.66
C ASP A 282 -8.78 10.93 18.23
N LEU A 283 -8.06 9.93 17.72
CA LEU A 283 -6.68 9.65 18.14
C LEU A 283 -5.74 10.85 17.94
N PHE A 284 -5.92 11.61 16.86
CA PHE A 284 -5.04 12.72 16.50
C PHE A 284 -5.26 14.01 17.30
N GLU A 285 -6.14 14.00 18.29
CA GLU A 285 -6.18 15.01 19.34
C GLU A 285 -4.98 14.86 20.30
N ASP A 286 -4.56 13.62 20.55
CA ASP A 286 -3.52 13.28 21.54
C ASP A 286 -2.20 12.83 20.93
N ILE A 287 -2.18 12.37 19.67
CA ILE A 287 -0.99 11.89 18.95
C ILE A 287 -0.85 12.59 17.60
N ASP A 288 0.32 12.51 17.02
CA ASP A 288 0.60 13.11 15.71
C ASP A 288 0.74 12.05 14.60
N VAL A 289 1.22 10.83 14.93
CA VAL A 289 1.35 9.70 14.01
C VAL A 289 1.14 8.35 14.71
N VAL A 290 0.74 7.34 13.92
CA VAL A 290 0.75 5.93 14.31
C VAL A 290 1.87 5.22 13.54
N ILE A 291 2.71 4.45 14.23
CA ILE A 291 3.80 3.66 13.64
C ILE A 291 3.55 2.18 13.90
N CYS A 292 3.53 1.38 12.84
CA CYS A 292 3.32 -0.06 12.89
C CYS A 292 4.09 -0.77 11.75
N PRO A 293 4.17 -2.12 11.73
CA PRO A 293 4.72 -2.84 10.59
C PRO A 293 3.95 -2.54 9.28
N ALA A 294 4.62 -2.59 8.14
CA ALA A 294 3.99 -2.39 6.83
C ALA A 294 3.60 -3.70 6.13
N ALA A 295 3.76 -4.83 6.81
CA ALA A 295 3.30 -6.16 6.41
C ALA A 295 3.10 -7.02 7.66
N SER A 296 2.38 -8.13 7.55
CA SER A 296 2.07 -9.03 8.67
C SER A 296 3.04 -10.21 8.80
N SER A 297 3.78 -10.51 7.74
CA SER A 297 4.71 -11.64 7.66
C SER A 297 5.83 -11.37 6.68
N THR A 298 6.84 -12.24 6.67
CA THR A 298 7.91 -12.22 5.66
C THR A 298 7.36 -12.57 4.26
N PRO A 299 8.05 -12.16 3.16
CA PRO A 299 7.69 -12.60 1.81
C PRO A 299 7.61 -14.12 1.69
N PHE A 300 6.52 -14.62 1.12
CA PHE A 300 6.21 -16.03 0.91
C PHE A 300 6.52 -16.48 -0.53
N PRO A 301 6.55 -17.79 -0.85
CA PRO A 301 6.78 -18.28 -2.22
C PRO A 301 5.76 -17.68 -3.21
N HIS A 302 6.24 -17.14 -4.33
CA HIS A 302 5.38 -16.44 -5.30
C HIS A 302 4.39 -17.35 -6.05
N GLU A 303 4.55 -18.69 -5.96
CA GLU A 303 3.56 -19.66 -6.48
C GLU A 303 2.27 -19.66 -5.67
N GLN A 304 2.32 -19.30 -4.40
CA GLN A 304 1.14 -19.17 -3.55
C GLN A 304 0.38 -17.89 -3.88
N TRP A 305 -0.94 -17.92 -3.88
CA TRP A 305 -1.76 -16.74 -4.16
C TRP A 305 -1.77 -15.75 -3.01
N ALA A 306 -1.68 -16.25 -1.78
CA ALA A 306 -1.71 -15.45 -0.54
C ALA A 306 -1.13 -16.26 0.62
N VAL A 307 -0.96 -15.62 1.77
CA VAL A 307 -0.70 -16.28 3.05
C VAL A 307 -1.98 -16.98 3.50
N GLY A 308 -1.92 -18.29 3.65
CA GLY A 308 -3.07 -19.10 4.09
C GLY A 308 -3.16 -19.30 5.60
N GLU A 309 -2.04 -19.10 6.31
CA GLU A 309 -1.91 -19.32 7.76
C GLU A 309 -0.83 -18.40 8.34
N ILE A 310 -1.05 -17.86 9.52
CA ILE A 310 -0.05 -17.13 10.32
C ILE A 310 0.00 -17.80 11.71
N ASP A 311 1.16 -18.36 12.09
CA ASP A 311 1.44 -18.98 13.39
C ASP A 311 0.37 -20.01 13.83
N GLY A 312 -0.16 -20.81 12.91
CA GLY A 312 -1.18 -21.83 13.15
C GLY A 312 -2.63 -21.32 13.04
N GLU A 313 -2.84 -20.03 12.82
CA GLU A 313 -4.16 -19.45 12.59
C GLU A 313 -4.44 -19.36 11.09
N ALA A 314 -5.50 -20.02 10.64
CA ALA A 314 -5.90 -20.00 9.24
C ALA A 314 -6.46 -18.64 8.83
N MET A 315 -6.05 -18.13 7.67
CA MET A 315 -6.61 -16.92 7.09
C MET A 315 -7.90 -17.25 6.34
N GLU A 316 -9.04 -16.75 6.85
CA GLU A 316 -10.38 -17.03 6.28
C GLU A 316 -10.53 -16.57 4.84
N THR A 317 -9.82 -15.50 4.47
CA THR A 317 -9.79 -14.97 3.11
C THR A 317 -8.36 -14.69 2.68
N TYR A 318 -8.12 -14.59 1.38
CA TYR A 318 -6.80 -14.25 0.86
C TYR A 318 -6.36 -12.80 1.22
N MET A 319 -7.23 -11.98 1.79
CA MET A 319 -6.95 -10.63 2.24
C MET A 319 -6.65 -10.53 3.73
N ARG A 320 -7.11 -11.50 4.56
CA ARG A 320 -7.07 -11.41 6.01
C ARG A 320 -5.67 -11.11 6.57
N TRP A 321 -4.63 -11.68 5.99
CA TRP A 321 -3.25 -11.42 6.39
C TRP A 321 -2.77 -9.97 6.13
N LEU A 322 -3.51 -9.17 5.39
CA LEU A 322 -3.20 -7.76 5.08
C LEU A 322 -3.85 -6.77 6.06
N GLY A 323 -4.41 -7.23 7.17
CA GLY A 323 -5.08 -6.40 8.18
C GLY A 323 -4.28 -5.16 8.55
N ILE A 324 -2.98 -5.32 8.79
CA ILE A 324 -2.07 -4.23 9.17
C ILE A 324 -2.06 -3.05 8.17
N THR A 325 -2.45 -3.27 6.93
CA THR A 325 -2.47 -2.24 5.88
C THR A 325 -3.87 -1.83 5.44
N TYR A 326 -4.87 -2.72 5.44
CA TYR A 326 -6.22 -2.31 5.03
C TYR A 326 -7.04 -1.67 6.15
N LEU A 327 -6.78 -1.98 7.41
CA LEU A 327 -7.51 -1.36 8.53
C LEU A 327 -7.39 0.17 8.50
N PRO A 328 -6.20 0.78 8.37
CA PRO A 328 -6.08 2.24 8.25
C PRO A 328 -6.74 2.79 6.97
N THR A 329 -6.85 1.98 5.91
CA THR A 329 -7.52 2.40 4.67
C THR A 329 -9.00 2.72 4.89
N MET A 330 -9.69 2.00 5.80
CA MET A 330 -11.10 2.26 6.11
C MET A 330 -11.32 3.63 6.74
N ALA A 331 -10.34 4.14 7.45
CA ALA A 331 -10.32 5.50 8.01
C ALA A 331 -9.73 6.53 7.04
N LEU A 332 -9.44 6.14 5.79
CA LEU A 332 -8.84 6.98 4.74
C LEU A 332 -7.46 7.55 5.12
N ALA A 333 -6.75 6.90 6.04
CA ALA A 333 -5.45 7.32 6.51
C ALA A 333 -4.47 7.55 5.34
N CYS A 334 -3.69 8.64 5.43
CA CYS A 334 -2.47 8.78 4.65
C CYS A 334 -1.32 8.04 5.34
N GLY A 335 -0.28 7.68 4.59
CA GLY A 335 0.85 6.99 5.20
C GLY A 335 2.03 6.77 4.29
N VAL A 336 3.19 6.58 4.92
CA VAL A 336 4.47 6.31 4.26
C VAL A 336 5.01 4.99 4.78
N ALA A 337 5.27 4.04 3.89
CA ALA A 337 6.03 2.85 4.22
C ALA A 337 7.52 3.13 4.03
N LEU A 338 8.31 2.81 5.05
CA LEU A 338 9.76 2.97 5.10
C LEU A 338 10.43 1.60 5.24
N PRO A 339 11.53 1.35 4.52
CA PRO A 339 12.38 0.19 4.81
C PRO A 339 13.01 0.33 6.20
N CYS A 340 13.06 -0.78 6.94
CA CYS A 340 13.60 -0.83 8.31
C CYS A 340 14.50 -2.07 8.52
N GLY A 341 15.46 -2.26 7.62
CA GLY A 341 16.44 -3.34 7.65
C GLY A 341 15.95 -4.66 7.06
N LEU A 342 16.58 -5.74 7.48
CA LEU A 342 16.30 -7.11 7.05
C LEU A 342 15.76 -7.93 8.21
N ASP A 343 14.92 -8.93 7.89
CA ASP A 343 14.54 -9.99 8.83
C ASP A 343 15.66 -11.03 8.98
N GLN A 344 15.44 -12.07 9.79
CA GLN A 344 16.42 -13.13 10.04
C GLN A 344 16.70 -14.00 8.80
N ALA A 345 15.77 -14.02 7.84
CA ALA A 345 15.91 -14.74 6.57
C ALA A 345 16.60 -13.90 5.47
N GLY A 346 17.03 -12.66 5.79
CA GLY A 346 17.63 -11.75 4.84
C GLY A 346 16.62 -11.06 3.92
N MET A 347 15.33 -11.11 4.25
CA MET A 347 14.28 -10.41 3.50
C MET A 347 14.04 -9.02 4.09
N PRO A 348 13.69 -8.01 3.27
CA PRO A 348 13.39 -6.67 3.77
C PRO A 348 12.22 -6.67 4.75
N PHE A 349 12.39 -5.87 5.79
CA PHE A 349 11.37 -5.52 6.76
C PHE A 349 11.04 -4.03 6.64
N GLY A 350 9.77 -3.66 6.68
CA GLY A 350 9.32 -2.28 6.60
C GLY A 350 8.34 -1.92 7.69
N ILE A 351 8.34 -0.64 8.04
CA ILE A 351 7.36 -0.01 8.94
C ILE A 351 6.53 1.00 8.16
N GLN A 352 5.36 1.38 8.66
CA GLN A 352 4.57 2.47 8.12
C GLN A 352 4.32 3.55 9.16
N VAL A 353 4.42 4.80 8.74
CA VAL A 353 4.04 6.01 9.49
C VAL A 353 2.71 6.47 8.93
N LEU A 354 1.67 6.49 9.77
CA LEU A 354 0.30 6.76 9.38
C LEU A 354 -0.22 8.04 10.05
N GLY A 355 -1.05 8.78 9.36
CA GLY A 355 -1.69 9.99 9.86
C GLY A 355 -3.16 10.11 9.54
N ALA A 356 -3.78 11.17 10.04
CA ALA A 356 -5.14 11.53 9.69
C ALA A 356 -5.24 11.89 8.18
N PRO A 357 -6.40 11.66 7.55
CA PRO A 357 -6.66 12.15 6.19
C PRO A 357 -6.39 13.65 6.09
N GLY A 358 -5.68 14.06 5.04
CA GLY A 358 -5.32 15.46 4.79
C GLY A 358 -4.02 15.93 5.45
N ASN A 359 -3.38 15.12 6.30
CA ASN A 359 -2.10 15.44 6.94
C ASN A 359 -0.89 14.91 6.13
N ASP A 360 -1.04 14.72 4.84
CA ASP A 360 -0.06 14.06 3.97
C ASP A 360 1.34 14.64 4.12
N LYS A 361 1.49 15.96 4.00
CA LYS A 361 2.81 16.61 4.05
C LYS A 361 3.49 16.43 5.40
N ALA A 362 2.77 16.64 6.51
CA ALA A 362 3.31 16.48 7.86
C ALA A 362 3.78 15.03 8.09
N VAL A 363 2.99 14.04 7.67
CA VAL A 363 3.35 12.62 7.78
C VAL A 363 4.58 12.29 6.94
N ILE A 364 4.71 12.85 5.72
CA ILE A 364 5.86 12.65 4.85
C ILE A 364 7.12 13.31 5.45
N GLU A 365 7.01 14.49 6.05
CA GLU A 365 8.13 15.18 6.72
C GLU A 365 8.61 14.42 7.97
N ILE A 366 7.70 13.86 8.76
CA ILE A 366 8.02 12.96 9.87
C ILE A 366 8.71 11.69 9.36
N ALA A 367 8.19 11.08 8.29
CA ALA A 367 8.77 9.91 7.66
C ALA A 367 10.19 10.19 7.12
N LYS A 368 10.43 11.36 6.53
CA LYS A 368 11.77 11.82 6.09
C LYS A 368 12.75 11.92 7.25
N SER A 369 12.32 12.49 8.37
CA SER A 369 13.17 12.58 9.57
C SER A 369 13.45 11.20 10.15
N LEU A 370 12.45 10.33 10.20
CA LEU A 370 12.61 8.96 10.66
C LEU A 370 13.50 8.14 9.71
N GLU A 371 13.39 8.30 8.39
CA GLU A 371 14.31 7.68 7.41
C GLU A 371 15.78 8.03 7.73
N THR A 372 16.05 9.28 8.08
CA THR A 372 17.39 9.74 8.47
C THR A 372 17.88 9.04 9.74
N VAL A 373 17.02 8.87 10.74
CA VAL A 373 17.35 8.14 11.97
C VAL A 373 17.59 6.65 11.68
N LEU A 374 16.73 6.01 10.89
CA LEU A 374 16.86 4.60 10.51
C LEU A 374 18.17 4.32 9.77
N ALA A 375 18.66 5.27 8.97
CA ALA A 375 19.91 5.14 8.23
C ALA A 375 21.16 5.08 9.11
N GLN A 376 21.09 5.52 10.38
CA GLN A 376 22.21 5.55 11.31
C GLN A 376 22.56 4.18 11.91
N HIS A 377 21.68 3.19 11.80
CA HIS A 377 21.87 1.87 12.39
C HIS A 377 21.88 0.77 11.34
N ASP A 378 22.84 -0.15 11.40
CA ASP A 378 22.97 -1.28 10.48
C ASP A 378 21.70 -2.16 10.44
N LYS A 379 21.00 -2.27 11.57
CA LYS A 379 19.78 -3.07 11.68
C LYS A 379 18.56 -2.43 11.01
N THR A 380 18.53 -1.11 10.84
CA THR A 380 17.34 -0.37 10.37
C THR A 380 17.54 0.33 9.05
N ARG A 381 18.80 0.52 8.60
CA ARG A 381 19.08 1.17 7.32
C ARG A 381 18.43 0.42 6.15
N ARG A 382 18.09 1.16 5.10
CA ARG A 382 17.53 0.61 3.87
C ARG A 382 18.43 -0.51 3.32
N PRO A 383 17.90 -1.72 3.12
CA PRO A 383 18.67 -2.81 2.53
C PRO A 383 18.79 -2.65 1.00
N GLU A 384 19.84 -3.19 0.42
CA GLU A 384 20.05 -3.24 -1.03
C GLU A 384 20.18 -4.68 -1.49
N PRO A 385 19.50 -5.08 -2.59
CA PRO A 385 19.61 -6.44 -3.10
C PRO A 385 20.97 -6.68 -3.76
N LYS A 386 21.50 -7.88 -3.61
CA LYS A 386 22.79 -8.32 -4.22
C LYS A 386 22.54 -8.88 -5.61
N LEU A 387 22.27 -8.03 -6.59
CA LEU A 387 21.87 -8.44 -7.94
C LEU A 387 22.89 -9.33 -8.67
N GLY A 388 24.18 -9.21 -8.37
CA GLY A 388 25.23 -10.05 -8.96
C GLY A 388 25.26 -11.49 -8.44
N GLU A 389 24.56 -11.79 -7.36
CA GLU A 389 24.48 -13.14 -6.75
C GLU A 389 23.17 -13.87 -7.12
N ILE A 390 22.28 -13.24 -7.88
CA ILE A 390 21.02 -13.87 -8.33
C ILE A 390 21.37 -14.91 -9.41
N ASN A 391 21.36 -16.19 -9.04
CA ASN A 391 21.56 -17.27 -9.98
C ASN A 391 20.38 -17.34 -10.96
N HIS A 392 20.66 -17.24 -12.24
CA HIS A 392 19.73 -17.53 -13.33
C HIS A 392 19.59 -19.05 -13.45
N ASN A 393 18.77 -19.70 -12.60
CA ASN A 393 18.35 -21.08 -12.78
C ASN A 393 17.03 -21.15 -13.54
#